data_94f6829e3a1b53aea9929753e1dd1d19
#
_entry.id   94f6829e3a1b53aea9929753e1dd1d19
#
_cell.length_a   1.000
_cell.length_b   1.000
_cell.length_c   1.000
_cell.angle_alpha   90.00
_cell.angle_beta   90.00
_cell.angle_gamma   90.00
#
_symmetry.space_group_name_H-M   'P 1'
#
loop_
_entity.id
_entity.type
_entity.pdbx_description
1 polymer ?
#
loop_
_entity_poly.entity_id
_entity_poly.type
_entity_poly.pdbx_seq_one_letter_code
_entity_poly.pdbx_strand_id
1 'polypeptide(L)'
;MKKKVSVITVNYNNLKGLKRTISSVLSQSFSDFEYIIVDGGSSDGSKEYIESKREYINQWVSEKDHGVYNAMNKAIRMAQGEYCIFMNSGDHFFSSQSLENAAKMLNGSDYYVGETIIIDSKLASLCLPPQNMSFRFIRDKVLQHQSTFTRTQLLKEHPYNENLKIVSDWAHFLENWYFKKCSYQAINTIVAVYYTDGISFTNGDLLKKERKEVFSELFGSTSKLPHIKETAEEKKERINDDFAFKLKKALKM
;
A
#
# COMPACT_ATOMS: atom_id res chain seq x y z
N MET A 1 -16.61 -1.38 21.14
CA MET A 1 -15.14 -1.26 21.32
C MET A 1 -14.53 -0.83 20.00
N LYS A 2 -13.47 -0.01 20.02
CA LYS A 2 -12.78 0.44 18.80
C LYS A 2 -12.07 -0.76 18.19
N LYS A 3 -12.23 -0.99 16.90
CA LYS A 3 -11.53 -2.08 16.18
C LYS A 3 -10.04 -1.82 16.07
N LYS A 4 -9.24 -2.89 16.05
CA LYS A 4 -7.78 -2.78 15.87
C LYS A 4 -7.41 -2.36 14.46
N VAL A 5 -8.09 -2.89 13.45
CA VAL A 5 -7.76 -2.64 12.04
C VAL A 5 -9.02 -2.33 11.24
N SER A 6 -8.92 -1.32 10.37
CA SER A 6 -9.85 -1.10 9.24
C SER A 6 -9.20 -1.69 7.99
N VAL A 7 -9.73 -2.78 7.49
CA VAL A 7 -9.36 -3.32 6.17
C VAL A 7 -10.18 -2.58 5.13
N ILE A 8 -9.51 -1.97 4.15
CA ILE A 8 -10.14 -1.13 3.14
C ILE A 8 -9.91 -1.72 1.76
N THR A 9 -10.98 -1.90 0.99
CA THR A 9 -10.91 -2.24 -0.43
C THR A 9 -11.48 -1.10 -1.26
N VAL A 10 -10.71 -0.59 -2.21
CA VAL A 10 -11.22 0.27 -3.28
C VAL A 10 -11.32 -0.53 -4.57
N ASN A 11 -12.41 -0.32 -5.32
CA ASN A 11 -12.71 -1.04 -6.54
C ASN A 11 -13.20 -0.11 -7.64
N TYR A 12 -12.82 -0.39 -8.88
CA TYR A 12 -13.43 0.21 -10.06
C TYR A 12 -13.35 -0.76 -11.24
N ASN A 13 -14.50 -1.26 -11.71
CA ASN A 13 -14.62 -2.18 -12.84
C ASN A 13 -13.64 -3.38 -12.80
N ASN A 14 -13.50 -4.00 -11.62
CA ASN A 14 -12.65 -5.18 -11.42
C ASN A 14 -13.36 -6.26 -10.59
N LEU A 15 -14.51 -6.74 -11.07
CA LEU A 15 -15.30 -7.75 -10.38
C LEU A 15 -14.51 -9.02 -10.05
N LYS A 16 -13.64 -9.48 -10.98
CA LYS A 16 -12.82 -10.69 -10.78
C LYS A 16 -11.83 -10.48 -9.63
N GLY A 17 -11.13 -9.35 -9.62
CA GLY A 17 -10.20 -8.99 -8.54
C GLY A 17 -10.92 -8.77 -7.23
N LEU A 18 -12.05 -8.06 -7.24
CA LEU A 18 -12.89 -7.82 -6.08
C LEU A 18 -13.34 -9.10 -5.39
N LYS A 19 -13.79 -10.12 -6.16
CA LYS A 19 -14.17 -11.44 -5.62
C LYS A 19 -13.02 -12.10 -4.87
N ARG A 20 -11.81 -12.05 -5.42
CA ARG A 20 -10.59 -12.59 -4.79
C ARG A 20 -10.28 -11.86 -3.49
N THR A 21 -10.29 -10.54 -3.51
CA THR A 21 -9.99 -9.69 -2.35
C THR A 21 -11.00 -9.92 -1.23
N ILE A 22 -12.31 -9.83 -1.51
CA ILE A 22 -13.36 -10.06 -0.51
C ILE A 22 -13.21 -11.45 0.11
N SER A 23 -13.02 -12.49 -0.71
CA SER A 23 -12.83 -13.86 -0.20
C SER A 23 -11.65 -13.94 0.77
N SER A 24 -10.52 -13.30 0.45
CA SER A 24 -9.33 -13.33 1.31
C SER A 24 -9.51 -12.56 2.61
N VAL A 25 -10.25 -11.44 2.60
CA VAL A 25 -10.57 -10.67 3.80
C VAL A 25 -11.51 -11.46 4.72
N LEU A 26 -12.56 -12.03 4.16
CA LEU A 26 -13.55 -12.79 4.93
C LEU A 26 -12.99 -14.12 5.49
N SER A 27 -11.89 -14.63 4.94
CA SER A 27 -11.23 -15.84 5.42
C SER A 27 -10.23 -15.59 6.56
N GLN A 28 -10.02 -14.33 6.99
CA GLN A 28 -9.06 -14.04 8.06
C GLN A 28 -9.52 -14.59 9.42
N SER A 29 -8.60 -15.23 10.15
CA SER A 29 -8.84 -15.75 11.52
C SER A 29 -8.99 -14.64 12.55
N PHE A 30 -8.40 -13.48 12.32
CA PHE A 30 -8.50 -12.30 13.18
C PHE A 30 -9.89 -11.67 13.06
N SER A 31 -10.56 -11.40 14.17
CA SER A 31 -11.94 -10.87 14.19
C SER A 31 -12.04 -9.41 14.67
N ASP A 32 -10.95 -8.84 15.21
CA ASP A 32 -10.96 -7.46 15.70
C ASP A 32 -10.62 -6.46 14.58
N PHE A 33 -11.29 -6.63 13.45
CA PHE A 33 -11.23 -5.67 12.33
C PHE A 33 -12.63 -5.27 11.85
N GLU A 34 -12.71 -4.16 11.15
CA GLU A 34 -13.84 -3.78 10.31
C GLU A 34 -13.45 -3.85 8.84
N TYR A 35 -14.42 -4.17 7.99
CA TYR A 35 -14.23 -4.22 6.55
C TYR A 35 -15.01 -3.11 5.85
N ILE A 36 -14.31 -2.29 5.07
CA ILE A 36 -14.86 -1.13 4.36
C ILE A 36 -14.60 -1.30 2.86
N ILE A 37 -15.64 -1.12 2.05
CA ILE A 37 -15.50 -1.16 0.59
C ILE A 37 -15.98 0.15 -0.02
N VAL A 38 -15.15 0.76 -0.87
CA VAL A 38 -15.53 1.90 -1.71
C VAL A 38 -15.40 1.49 -3.17
N ASP A 39 -16.54 1.45 -3.85
CA ASP A 39 -16.63 1.17 -5.28
C ASP A 39 -16.86 2.47 -6.05
N GLY A 40 -16.05 2.72 -7.07
CA GLY A 40 -16.04 3.96 -7.87
C GLY A 40 -17.21 4.09 -8.86
N GLY A 41 -18.34 3.42 -8.60
CA GLY A 41 -19.50 3.40 -9.51
C GLY A 41 -19.28 2.43 -10.67
N SER A 42 -18.83 1.22 -10.37
CA SER A 42 -18.59 0.17 -11.35
C SER A 42 -19.86 -0.26 -12.09
N SER A 43 -19.69 -0.69 -13.34
CA SER A 43 -20.76 -1.18 -14.22
C SER A 43 -20.61 -2.67 -14.62
N ASP A 44 -19.65 -3.37 -14.01
CA ASP A 44 -19.26 -4.75 -14.35
C ASP A 44 -19.90 -5.83 -13.45
N GLY A 45 -20.88 -5.45 -12.60
CA GLY A 45 -21.50 -6.32 -11.61
C GLY A 45 -20.82 -6.29 -10.23
N SER A 46 -19.83 -5.43 -10.04
CA SER A 46 -19.14 -5.27 -8.75
C SER A 46 -20.08 -4.81 -7.64
N LYS A 47 -20.96 -3.83 -7.91
CA LYS A 47 -21.93 -3.32 -6.94
C LYS A 47 -22.86 -4.41 -6.44
N GLU A 48 -23.45 -5.19 -7.34
CA GLU A 48 -24.37 -6.29 -7.03
C GLU A 48 -23.65 -7.36 -6.21
N TYR A 49 -22.38 -7.62 -6.52
CA TYR A 49 -21.57 -8.57 -5.76
C TYR A 49 -21.26 -8.06 -4.34
N ILE A 50 -20.92 -6.78 -4.16
CA ILE A 50 -20.73 -6.17 -2.82
C ILE A 50 -22.03 -6.30 -2.03
N GLU A 51 -23.16 -5.93 -2.63
CA GLU A 51 -24.49 -6.01 -2.00
C GLU A 51 -24.83 -7.43 -1.57
N SER A 52 -24.49 -8.43 -2.35
CA SER A 52 -24.68 -9.84 -2.00
C SER A 52 -23.83 -10.31 -0.81
N LYS A 53 -22.80 -9.54 -0.42
CA LYS A 53 -21.90 -9.81 0.71
C LYS A 53 -22.09 -8.84 1.89
N ARG A 54 -23.10 -7.98 1.84
CA ARG A 54 -23.31 -6.87 2.80
C ARG A 54 -23.32 -7.31 4.27
N GLU A 55 -23.75 -8.53 4.57
CA GLU A 55 -23.78 -9.05 5.95
C GLU A 55 -22.39 -9.20 6.59
N TYR A 56 -21.35 -9.32 5.74
CA TYR A 56 -19.95 -9.49 6.16
C TYR A 56 -19.14 -8.19 6.02
N ILE A 57 -19.74 -7.11 5.50
CA ILE A 57 -19.07 -5.85 5.23
C ILE A 57 -19.64 -4.80 6.20
N ASN A 58 -18.79 -4.19 7.00
CA ASN A 58 -19.22 -3.23 8.01
C ASN A 58 -19.77 -1.94 7.39
N GLN A 59 -19.09 -1.45 6.35
CA GLN A 59 -19.51 -0.24 5.64
C GLN A 59 -19.13 -0.37 4.16
N TRP A 60 -20.01 0.10 3.27
CA TRP A 60 -19.67 0.18 1.84
C TRP A 60 -20.44 1.31 1.15
N VAL A 61 -19.90 1.79 0.06
CA VAL A 61 -20.51 2.74 -0.84
C VAL A 61 -20.11 2.42 -2.28
N SER A 62 -21.07 2.59 -3.21
CA SER A 62 -20.80 2.51 -4.66
C SER A 62 -21.34 3.79 -5.30
N GLU A 63 -20.40 4.65 -5.66
CA GLU A 63 -20.68 5.96 -6.29
C GLU A 63 -19.46 6.39 -7.10
N LYS A 64 -19.68 7.24 -8.10
CA LYS A 64 -18.58 7.78 -8.92
C LYS A 64 -17.53 8.48 -8.05
N ASP A 65 -16.27 8.14 -8.27
CA ASP A 65 -15.12 8.81 -7.67
C ASP A 65 -14.32 9.63 -8.69
N HIS A 66 -13.33 10.36 -8.21
CA HIS A 66 -12.40 11.17 -9.01
C HIS A 66 -11.00 10.52 -9.09
N GLY A 67 -10.91 9.21 -8.89
CA GLY A 67 -9.68 8.40 -8.93
C GLY A 67 -9.44 7.66 -7.62
N VAL A 68 -8.43 6.78 -7.64
CA VAL A 68 -8.14 5.84 -6.55
C VAL A 68 -7.95 6.52 -5.19
N TYR A 69 -7.26 7.65 -5.13
CA TYR A 69 -7.02 8.35 -3.87
C TYR A 69 -8.25 9.09 -3.34
N ASN A 70 -9.17 9.51 -4.22
CA ASN A 70 -10.48 9.99 -3.78
C ASN A 70 -11.29 8.87 -3.13
N ALA A 71 -11.32 7.68 -3.73
CA ALA A 71 -11.94 6.50 -3.12
C ALA A 71 -11.29 6.10 -1.79
N MET A 72 -9.95 6.08 -1.72
CA MET A 72 -9.21 5.82 -0.49
C MET A 72 -9.53 6.84 0.61
N ASN A 73 -9.58 8.12 0.29
CA ASN A 73 -9.94 9.18 1.25
C ASN A 73 -11.39 9.06 1.74
N LYS A 74 -12.34 8.65 0.88
CA LYS A 74 -13.69 8.33 1.32
C LYS A 74 -13.67 7.21 2.37
N ALA A 75 -12.94 6.12 2.11
CA ALA A 75 -12.83 5.01 3.03
C ALA A 75 -12.13 5.39 4.35
N ILE A 76 -11.07 6.22 4.30
CA ILE A 76 -10.38 6.75 5.49
C ILE A 76 -11.36 7.51 6.41
N ARG A 77 -12.26 8.33 5.84
CA ARG A 77 -13.27 9.04 6.64
C ARG A 77 -14.23 8.09 7.34
N MET A 78 -14.56 6.96 6.73
CA MET A 78 -15.44 5.91 7.29
C MET A 78 -14.74 5.08 8.36
N ALA A 79 -13.41 4.92 8.27
CA ALA A 79 -12.62 4.03 9.13
C ALA A 79 -12.66 4.43 10.61
N GLN A 80 -12.86 3.44 11.48
CA GLN A 80 -12.92 3.58 12.94
C GLN A 80 -11.84 2.75 13.66
N GLY A 81 -11.16 1.85 12.95
CA GLY A 81 -10.06 1.05 13.48
C GLY A 81 -8.88 1.91 13.91
N GLU A 82 -7.98 1.34 14.71
CA GLU A 82 -6.75 2.04 15.13
C GLU A 82 -5.80 2.22 13.96
N TYR A 83 -5.71 1.23 13.07
CA TYR A 83 -4.88 1.23 11.86
C TYR A 83 -5.75 0.97 10.62
N CYS A 84 -5.36 1.56 9.50
CA CYS A 84 -5.88 1.21 8.18
C CYS A 84 -4.87 0.38 7.40
N ILE A 85 -5.37 -0.60 6.65
CA ILE A 85 -4.64 -1.31 5.60
C ILE A 85 -5.48 -1.31 4.33
N PHE A 86 -4.83 -1.03 3.19
CA PHE A 86 -5.49 -1.02 1.89
C PHE A 86 -5.23 -2.32 1.15
N MET A 87 -6.28 -3.13 1.00
CA MET A 87 -6.29 -4.33 0.18
C MET A 87 -7.19 -4.05 -1.03
N ASN A 88 -6.61 -3.43 -2.06
CA ASN A 88 -7.36 -3.00 -3.24
C ASN A 88 -7.85 -4.20 -4.07
N SER A 89 -8.89 -3.99 -4.88
CA SER A 89 -9.46 -5.07 -5.68
C SER A 89 -8.42 -5.68 -6.63
N GLY A 90 -8.17 -6.98 -6.45
CA GLY A 90 -7.10 -7.72 -7.12
C GLY A 90 -6.02 -8.23 -6.19
N ASP A 91 -5.68 -7.46 -5.16
CA ASP A 91 -4.74 -7.88 -4.12
C ASP A 91 -5.43 -8.78 -3.09
N HIS A 92 -4.67 -9.53 -2.31
CA HIS A 92 -5.24 -10.36 -1.26
C HIS A 92 -4.23 -10.64 -0.12
N PHE A 93 -4.74 -10.97 1.04
CA PHE A 93 -3.90 -11.46 2.14
C PHE A 93 -3.19 -12.76 1.73
N PHE A 94 -1.95 -12.91 2.15
CA PHE A 94 -1.14 -14.11 1.84
C PHE A 94 -1.73 -15.39 2.40
N SER A 95 -2.27 -15.35 3.63
CA SER A 95 -2.90 -16.50 4.28
C SER A 95 -4.07 -16.03 5.16
N SER A 96 -4.87 -16.98 5.64
CA SER A 96 -5.95 -16.68 6.60
C SER A 96 -5.45 -16.15 7.96
N GLN A 97 -4.17 -16.29 8.27
CA GLN A 97 -3.55 -15.81 9.51
C GLN A 97 -2.75 -14.52 9.33
N SER A 98 -2.63 -13.98 8.10
CA SER A 98 -1.80 -12.82 7.83
C SER A 98 -2.17 -11.61 8.67
N LEU A 99 -3.47 -11.30 8.77
CA LEU A 99 -3.94 -10.16 9.56
C LEU A 99 -3.71 -10.37 11.07
N GLU A 100 -3.92 -11.58 11.58
CA GLU A 100 -3.69 -11.93 12.99
C GLU A 100 -2.21 -11.80 13.37
N ASN A 101 -1.33 -12.33 12.52
CA ASN A 101 0.12 -12.25 12.76
C ASN A 101 0.62 -10.80 12.74
N ALA A 102 0.13 -9.99 11.80
CA ALA A 102 0.46 -8.56 11.77
C ALA A 102 -0.11 -7.81 12.97
N ALA A 103 -1.38 -8.04 13.33
CA ALA A 103 -2.06 -7.33 14.42
C ALA A 103 -1.37 -7.50 15.78
N LYS A 104 -0.75 -8.65 16.04
CA LYS A 104 0.05 -8.91 17.27
C LYS A 104 1.27 -7.99 17.40
N MET A 105 1.74 -7.42 16.28
CA MET A 105 2.92 -6.55 16.24
C MET A 105 2.57 -5.05 16.28
N LEU A 106 1.28 -4.68 16.11
CA LEU A 106 0.82 -3.29 16.09
C LEU A 106 0.75 -2.73 17.52
N ASN A 107 1.81 -2.05 17.98
CA ASN A 107 2.00 -1.65 19.37
C ASN A 107 2.30 -0.16 19.58
N GLY A 108 1.91 0.73 18.64
CA GLY A 108 1.97 2.18 18.86
C GLY A 108 2.71 3.00 17.81
N SER A 109 3.48 2.39 16.87
CA SER A 109 4.08 3.15 15.77
C SER A 109 3.03 3.69 14.81
N ASP A 110 3.40 4.71 14.03
CA ASP A 110 2.49 5.34 13.05
C ASP A 110 2.36 4.51 11.77
N TYR A 111 3.46 3.84 11.40
CA TYR A 111 3.51 2.93 10.25
C TYR A 111 4.11 1.59 10.64
N TYR A 112 3.45 0.52 10.22
CA TYR A 112 3.99 -0.84 10.22
C TYR A 112 3.96 -1.37 8.81
N VAL A 113 5.07 -1.96 8.36
CA VAL A 113 5.17 -2.51 7.02
C VAL A 113 5.61 -3.95 7.09
N GLY A 114 4.78 -4.84 6.57
CA GLY A 114 5.06 -6.26 6.46
C GLY A 114 5.64 -6.63 5.10
N GLU A 115 5.93 -7.91 4.96
CA GLU A 115 6.44 -8.51 3.74
C GLU A 115 5.32 -8.68 2.70
N THR A 116 5.67 -8.57 1.43
CA THR A 116 4.72 -8.73 0.30
C THR A 116 5.25 -9.72 -0.72
N ILE A 117 4.41 -10.67 -1.13
CA ILE A 117 4.69 -11.47 -2.33
C ILE A 117 4.25 -10.66 -3.56
N ILE A 118 5.17 -10.41 -4.46
CA ILE A 118 4.89 -9.75 -5.74
C ILE A 118 4.84 -10.82 -6.82
N ILE A 119 3.73 -10.90 -7.53
CA ILE A 119 3.53 -11.85 -8.65
C ILE A 119 3.48 -11.06 -9.95
N ASP A 120 4.44 -11.30 -10.81
CA ASP A 120 4.37 -10.91 -12.22
C ASP A 120 4.02 -12.12 -13.11
N SER A 121 3.92 -11.90 -14.42
CA SER A 121 3.56 -12.97 -15.38
C SER A 121 4.53 -14.15 -15.42
N LYS A 122 5.69 -14.06 -14.80
CA LYS A 122 6.79 -15.02 -14.91
C LYS A 122 7.32 -15.52 -13.57
N LEU A 123 7.30 -14.69 -12.55
CA LEU A 123 7.97 -14.96 -11.28
C LEU A 123 7.14 -14.46 -10.09
N ALA A 124 7.29 -15.15 -8.97
CA ALA A 124 6.91 -14.66 -7.66
C ALA A 124 8.18 -14.22 -6.92
N SER A 125 8.16 -13.04 -6.31
CA SER A 125 9.27 -12.52 -5.52
C SER A 125 8.80 -12.01 -4.17
N LEU A 126 9.64 -12.19 -3.14
CA LEU A 126 9.40 -11.65 -1.82
C LEU A 126 9.99 -10.24 -1.73
N CYS A 127 9.14 -9.27 -1.42
CA CYS A 127 9.54 -7.90 -1.14
C CYS A 127 9.60 -7.69 0.37
N LEU A 128 10.79 -7.39 0.88
CA LEU A 128 11.04 -7.15 2.30
C LEU A 128 11.04 -5.65 2.58
N PRO A 129 10.35 -5.18 3.63
CA PRO A 129 10.48 -3.80 4.09
C PRO A 129 11.88 -3.59 4.72
N PRO A 130 12.47 -2.38 4.60
CA PRO A 130 13.75 -2.10 5.24
C PRO A 130 13.61 -2.14 6.76
N GLN A 131 14.53 -2.78 7.47
CA GLN A 131 14.51 -2.80 8.94
C GLN A 131 14.74 -1.40 9.51
N ASN A 132 15.60 -0.62 8.86
CA ASN A 132 15.84 0.79 9.19
C ASN A 132 15.46 1.65 7.99
N MET A 133 14.46 2.52 8.17
CA MET A 133 14.01 3.41 7.10
C MET A 133 15.07 4.48 6.83
N SER A 134 15.38 4.69 5.56
CA SER A 134 16.28 5.75 5.12
C SER A 134 15.65 6.63 4.04
N PHE A 135 16.11 7.88 3.95
CA PHE A 135 15.66 8.78 2.89
C PHE A 135 15.99 8.22 1.51
N ARG A 136 17.12 7.53 1.37
CA ARG A 136 17.50 6.87 0.12
C ARG A 136 16.50 5.80 -0.28
N PHE A 137 16.10 4.93 0.67
CA PHE A 137 15.08 3.92 0.37
C PHE A 137 13.82 4.56 -0.18
N ILE A 138 13.29 5.59 0.50
CA ILE A 138 12.05 6.25 0.08
C ILE A 138 12.23 6.93 -1.29
N ARG A 139 13.41 7.55 -1.52
CA ARG A 139 13.69 8.18 -2.82
C ARG A 139 13.68 7.16 -3.97
N ASP A 140 14.25 6.00 -3.78
CA ASP A 140 14.55 5.05 -4.85
C ASP A 140 13.52 3.91 -4.94
N LYS A 141 12.85 3.57 -3.84
CA LYS A 141 11.91 2.46 -3.70
C LYS A 141 10.52 2.95 -3.31
N VAL A 142 9.59 2.02 -3.17
CA VAL A 142 8.24 2.24 -2.61
C VAL A 142 7.95 1.22 -1.53
N LEU A 143 7.17 1.61 -0.54
CA LEU A 143 6.55 0.67 0.39
C LEU A 143 5.29 0.09 -0.26
N GLN A 144 5.08 -1.20 -0.09
CA GLN A 144 3.88 -1.86 -0.61
C GLN A 144 2.70 -1.50 0.28
N HIS A 145 1.76 -0.69 -0.21
CA HIS A 145 0.61 -0.24 0.58
C HIS A 145 -0.28 -1.41 1.02
N GLN A 146 -0.29 -2.52 0.27
CA GLN A 146 -1.03 -3.74 0.59
C GLN A 146 -0.52 -4.44 1.87
N SER A 147 0.71 -4.13 2.30
CA SER A 147 1.31 -4.65 3.53
C SER A 147 1.65 -3.53 4.53
N THR A 148 1.12 -2.32 4.31
CA THR A 148 1.35 -1.15 5.15
C THR A 148 0.13 -0.87 6.03
N PHE A 149 0.31 -0.96 7.34
CA PHE A 149 -0.65 -0.53 8.34
C PHE A 149 -0.29 0.91 8.75
N THR A 150 -1.19 1.83 8.48
CA THR A 150 -1.02 3.25 8.83
C THR A 150 -2.00 3.62 9.93
N ARG A 151 -1.54 4.35 10.95
CA ARG A 151 -2.41 4.87 12.00
C ARG A 151 -3.57 5.67 11.38
N THR A 152 -4.80 5.28 11.67
CA THR A 152 -6.02 5.88 11.09
C THR A 152 -6.09 7.38 11.34
N GLN A 153 -5.70 7.81 12.54
CA GLN A 153 -5.68 9.24 12.90
C GLN A 153 -4.75 10.03 11.98
N LEU A 154 -3.56 9.48 11.69
CA LEU A 154 -2.59 10.13 10.79
C LEU A 154 -3.17 10.31 9.38
N LEU A 155 -3.85 9.28 8.84
CA LEU A 155 -4.52 9.38 7.53
C LEU A 155 -5.68 10.38 7.53
N LYS A 156 -6.40 10.54 8.65
CA LYS A 156 -7.48 11.53 8.77
C LYS A 156 -6.96 12.96 8.86
N GLU A 157 -5.85 13.17 9.55
CA GLU A 157 -5.19 14.48 9.67
C GLU A 157 -4.46 14.87 8.38
N HIS A 158 -3.91 13.91 7.68
CA HIS A 158 -3.16 14.07 6.46
C HIS A 158 -3.66 13.10 5.39
N PRO A 159 -4.78 13.43 4.72
CA PRO A 159 -5.34 12.57 3.68
C PRO A 159 -4.42 12.53 2.45
N TYR A 160 -4.61 11.54 1.61
CA TYR A 160 -3.92 11.42 0.34
C TYR A 160 -4.20 12.62 -0.58
N ASN A 161 -3.20 13.06 -1.33
CA ASN A 161 -3.36 14.10 -2.34
C ASN A 161 -4.09 13.53 -3.58
N GLU A 162 -5.33 13.94 -3.80
CA GLU A 162 -6.20 13.46 -4.88
C GLU A 162 -5.79 13.97 -6.27
N ASN A 163 -4.90 14.96 -6.36
CA ASN A 163 -4.35 15.42 -7.63
C ASN A 163 -3.31 14.44 -8.21
N LEU A 164 -2.66 13.65 -7.38
CA LEU A 164 -1.77 12.57 -7.78
C LEU A 164 -2.59 11.33 -8.19
N LYS A 165 -2.10 10.58 -9.17
CA LYS A 165 -2.79 9.40 -9.71
C LYS A 165 -2.18 8.08 -9.26
N ILE A 166 -0.87 8.08 -8.95
CA ILE A 166 -0.13 6.83 -8.71
C ILE A 166 0.69 6.87 -7.41
N VAL A 167 1.20 8.03 -6.98
CA VAL A 167 2.24 8.12 -5.96
C VAL A 167 1.80 8.80 -4.66
N SER A 168 0.50 9.01 -4.44
CA SER A 168 0.05 9.77 -3.27
C SER A 168 0.28 9.03 -1.94
N ASP A 169 0.20 7.71 -1.92
CA ASP A 169 0.55 6.87 -0.78
C ASP A 169 2.05 6.97 -0.44
N TRP A 170 2.91 6.93 -1.46
CA TRP A 170 4.34 7.15 -1.32
C TRP A 170 4.67 8.59 -0.85
N ALA A 171 4.01 9.59 -1.43
CA ALA A 171 4.19 11.00 -1.04
C ALA A 171 3.76 11.24 0.41
N HIS A 172 2.62 10.69 0.80
CA HIS A 172 2.11 10.73 2.17
C HIS A 172 3.13 10.12 3.16
N PHE A 173 3.70 8.94 2.84
CA PHE A 173 4.71 8.34 3.69
C PHE A 173 5.97 9.20 3.78
N LEU A 174 6.50 9.70 2.64
CA LEU A 174 7.67 10.56 2.59
C LEU A 174 7.48 11.80 3.46
N GLU A 175 6.36 12.51 3.28
CA GLU A 175 6.06 13.74 4.01
C GLU A 175 5.98 13.50 5.53
N ASN A 176 5.19 12.52 5.95
CA ASN A 176 4.97 12.26 7.37
C ASN A 176 6.22 11.70 8.05
N TRP A 177 6.91 10.73 7.41
CA TRP A 177 8.12 10.17 7.99
C TRP A 177 9.28 11.17 8.02
N TYR A 178 9.53 11.87 6.90
CA TYR A 178 10.70 12.74 6.80
C TYR A 178 10.53 14.06 7.55
N PHE A 179 9.41 14.76 7.34
CA PHE A 179 9.21 16.09 7.92
C PHE A 179 8.55 16.03 9.31
N LYS A 180 7.55 15.17 9.50
CA LYS A 180 6.81 15.08 10.77
C LYS A 180 7.39 14.05 11.74
N LYS A 181 8.44 13.32 11.32
CA LYS A 181 9.13 12.32 12.14
C LYS A 181 8.23 11.20 12.66
N CYS A 182 7.20 10.86 11.89
CA CYS A 182 6.35 9.73 12.22
C CYS A 182 7.16 8.44 12.33
N SER A 183 6.80 7.62 13.29
CA SER A 183 7.47 6.37 13.59
C SER A 183 7.18 5.29 12.55
N TYR A 184 8.19 4.49 12.24
CA TYR A 184 8.14 3.38 11.30
C TYR A 184 8.67 2.12 11.95
N GLN A 185 8.03 0.98 11.67
CA GLN A 185 8.50 -0.33 12.08
C GLN A 185 8.25 -1.37 10.98
N ALA A 186 9.30 -2.10 10.60
CA ALA A 186 9.15 -3.30 9.78
C ALA A 186 8.64 -4.46 10.65
N ILE A 187 7.74 -5.27 10.11
CA ILE A 187 7.24 -6.48 10.76
C ILE A 187 7.55 -7.72 9.91
N ASN A 188 8.09 -8.75 10.56
CA ASN A 188 8.54 -9.98 9.90
C ASN A 188 7.34 -10.94 9.72
N THR A 189 6.43 -10.57 8.84
CA THR A 189 5.30 -11.43 8.45
C THR A 189 4.88 -11.12 7.03
N ILE A 190 4.57 -12.16 6.26
CA ILE A 190 4.02 -11.98 4.91
C ILE A 190 2.54 -11.60 5.07
N VAL A 191 2.22 -10.37 4.69
CA VAL A 191 0.87 -9.82 4.83
C VAL A 191 0.06 -10.06 3.56
N ALA A 192 0.59 -9.66 2.40
CA ALA A 192 -0.19 -9.58 1.18
C ALA A 192 0.49 -10.22 -0.03
N VAL A 193 -0.32 -10.52 -1.02
CA VAL A 193 0.08 -10.85 -2.40
C VAL A 193 -0.40 -9.73 -3.31
N TYR A 194 0.52 -9.17 -4.07
CA TYR A 194 0.30 -8.11 -5.04
C TYR A 194 0.58 -8.61 -6.46
N TYR A 195 -0.27 -8.23 -7.41
CA TYR A 195 -0.11 -8.56 -8.82
C TYR A 195 0.28 -7.32 -9.63
N THR A 196 1.25 -7.47 -10.55
CA THR A 196 1.80 -6.36 -11.33
C THR A 196 0.93 -5.95 -12.54
N ASP A 197 -0.36 -6.22 -12.48
CA ASP A 197 -1.35 -5.83 -13.48
C ASP A 197 -2.07 -4.49 -13.16
N GLY A 198 -1.72 -3.87 -12.02
CA GLY A 198 -2.30 -2.62 -11.56
C GLY A 198 -1.78 -1.36 -12.24
N ILE A 199 -2.47 -0.22 -12.00
CA ILE A 199 -2.20 1.09 -12.62
C ILE A 199 -0.76 1.58 -12.38
N SER A 200 -0.22 1.36 -11.20
CA SER A 200 1.13 1.81 -10.83
C SER A 200 2.25 1.11 -11.60
N PHE A 201 2.04 -0.14 -12.00
CA PHE A 201 3.02 -0.90 -12.76
C PHE A 201 2.97 -0.58 -14.26
N THR A 202 1.77 -0.29 -14.79
CA THR A 202 1.57 -0.05 -16.24
C THR A 202 1.92 1.36 -16.68
N ASN A 203 2.06 2.34 -15.75
CA ASN A 203 2.26 3.76 -16.04
C ASN A 203 3.59 4.31 -15.48
N GLY A 204 4.71 3.68 -15.83
CA GLY A 204 6.04 4.03 -15.31
C GLY A 204 6.48 5.47 -15.59
N ASP A 205 6.06 6.09 -16.69
CA ASP A 205 6.42 7.47 -17.01
C ASP A 205 5.64 8.47 -16.14
N LEU A 206 4.35 8.22 -15.90
CA LEU A 206 3.54 9.03 -14.99
C LEU A 206 4.08 8.92 -13.56
N LEU A 207 4.45 7.72 -13.11
CA LEU A 207 5.08 7.50 -11.81
C LEU A 207 6.36 8.35 -11.65
N LYS A 208 7.25 8.36 -12.63
CA LYS A 208 8.47 9.18 -12.60
C LYS A 208 8.16 10.68 -12.58
N LYS A 209 7.17 11.12 -13.38
CA LYS A 209 6.74 12.51 -13.44
C LYS A 209 6.19 12.96 -12.09
N GLU A 210 5.21 12.26 -11.54
CA GLU A 210 4.60 12.62 -10.25
C GLU A 210 5.62 12.61 -9.11
N ARG A 211 6.53 11.63 -9.05
CA ARG A 211 7.61 11.63 -8.05
C ARG A 211 8.51 12.86 -8.16
N LYS A 212 8.86 13.28 -9.38
CA LYS A 212 9.65 14.48 -9.60
C LYS A 212 8.90 15.73 -9.14
N GLU A 213 7.61 15.83 -9.42
CA GLU A 213 6.76 16.93 -8.99
C GLU A 213 6.70 17.02 -7.46
N VAL A 214 6.43 15.91 -6.77
CA VAL A 214 6.43 15.82 -5.31
C VAL A 214 7.78 16.21 -4.71
N PHE A 215 8.89 15.69 -5.25
CA PHE A 215 10.22 16.10 -4.78
C PHE A 215 10.49 17.58 -5.00
N SER A 216 10.08 18.15 -6.14
CA SER A 216 10.25 19.57 -6.41
C SER A 216 9.43 20.43 -5.46
N GLU A 217 8.22 20.01 -5.12
CA GLU A 217 7.34 20.69 -4.18
C GLU A 217 7.92 20.65 -2.75
N LEU A 218 8.34 19.48 -2.27
CA LEU A 218 8.79 19.28 -0.90
C LEU A 218 10.19 19.83 -0.63
N PHE A 219 11.11 19.78 -1.60
CA PHE A 219 12.52 20.11 -1.41
C PHE A 219 12.99 21.31 -2.25
N GLY A 220 12.15 21.85 -3.12
CA GLY A 220 12.51 22.91 -4.05
C GLY A 220 13.34 22.39 -5.22
N SER A 221 14.63 22.75 -5.32
CA SER A 221 15.52 22.18 -6.34
C SER A 221 16.15 20.87 -5.84
N THR A 222 16.54 20.00 -6.77
CA THR A 222 17.25 18.74 -6.46
C THR A 222 18.57 18.95 -5.70
N SER A 223 19.14 20.18 -5.76
CA SER A 223 20.35 20.55 -5.01
C SER A 223 20.12 20.68 -3.49
N LYS A 224 18.86 20.76 -3.05
CA LYS A 224 18.47 20.81 -1.62
C LYS A 224 18.11 19.43 -1.06
N LEU A 225 18.19 18.38 -1.86
CA LEU A 225 17.99 17.02 -1.33
C LEU A 225 19.05 16.74 -0.25
N PRO A 226 18.67 16.06 0.83
CA PRO A 226 19.62 15.66 1.85
C PRO A 226 20.84 14.98 1.25
N HIS A 227 22.04 15.40 1.67
CA HIS A 227 23.28 14.68 1.32
C HIS A 227 23.22 13.29 1.93
N ILE A 228 22.95 12.29 1.10
CA ILE A 228 22.80 10.91 1.52
C ILE A 228 24.21 10.30 1.58
N LYS A 229 24.74 10.19 2.80
CA LYS A 229 25.85 9.27 3.02
C LYS A 229 25.29 7.85 2.97
N GLU A 230 25.72 7.09 1.99
CA GLU A 230 25.37 5.68 1.84
C GLU A 230 25.89 4.91 3.06
N THR A 231 25.02 4.19 3.75
CA THR A 231 25.46 3.27 4.80
C THR A 231 26.15 2.04 4.19
N ALA A 232 26.92 1.32 4.98
CA ALA A 232 27.59 0.09 4.49
C ALA A 232 26.56 -0.98 4.04
N GLU A 233 25.41 -1.07 4.71
CA GLU A 233 24.30 -1.94 4.32
C GLU A 233 23.67 -1.53 2.99
N GLU A 234 23.33 -0.26 2.83
CA GLU A 234 22.76 0.27 1.60
C GLU A 234 23.71 0.09 0.40
N LYS A 235 25.02 0.23 0.64
CA LYS A 235 26.03 -0.03 -0.38
C LYS A 235 26.06 -1.51 -0.80
N LYS A 236 25.90 -2.43 0.16
CA LYS A 236 25.85 -3.87 -0.09
C LYS A 236 24.57 -4.25 -0.84
N GLU A 237 23.42 -3.69 -0.47
CA GLU A 237 22.16 -3.90 -1.18
C GLU A 237 22.23 -3.39 -2.63
N ARG A 238 22.75 -2.19 -2.86
CA ARG A 238 22.94 -1.64 -4.21
C ARG A 238 23.82 -2.53 -5.08
N ILE A 239 24.93 -3.06 -4.53
CA ILE A 239 25.83 -3.94 -5.26
C ILE A 239 25.09 -5.24 -5.63
N ASN A 240 24.28 -5.78 -4.72
CA ASN A 240 23.49 -6.98 -4.97
C ASN A 240 22.38 -6.74 -6.00
N ASP A 241 21.69 -5.60 -5.95
CA ASP A 241 20.67 -5.21 -6.93
C ASP A 241 21.28 -5.02 -8.33
N ASP A 242 22.43 -4.33 -8.42
CA ASP A 242 23.18 -4.14 -9.67
C ASP A 242 23.67 -5.49 -10.24
N PHE A 243 24.15 -6.38 -9.37
CA PHE A 243 24.57 -7.72 -9.77
C PHE A 243 23.39 -8.57 -10.27
N ALA A 244 22.26 -8.56 -9.54
CA ALA A 244 21.04 -9.26 -9.93
C ALA A 244 20.48 -8.71 -11.25
N PHE A 245 20.51 -7.40 -11.47
CA PHE A 245 20.11 -6.76 -12.73
C PHE A 245 21.01 -7.16 -13.90
N LYS A 246 22.34 -7.14 -13.70
CA LYS A 246 23.31 -7.58 -14.71
C LYS A 246 23.17 -9.06 -15.05
N LEU A 247 22.94 -9.91 -14.03
CA LEU A 247 22.70 -11.34 -14.21
C LEU A 247 21.42 -11.61 -15.02
N LYS A 248 20.31 -10.91 -14.68
CA LYS A 248 19.05 -11.00 -15.44
C LYS A 248 19.22 -10.56 -16.89
N LYS A 249 20.04 -9.53 -17.15
CA LYS A 249 20.34 -9.06 -18.51
C LYS A 249 21.19 -10.05 -19.29
N ALA A 250 22.16 -10.70 -18.66
CA ALA A 250 23.03 -11.72 -19.27
C ALA A 250 22.24 -13.02 -19.58
N LEU A 251 21.29 -13.40 -18.74
CA LEU A 251 20.47 -14.61 -18.96
C LEU A 251 19.34 -14.43 -20.01
N LYS A 252 19.10 -13.19 -20.47
CA LYS A 252 18.15 -12.89 -21.56
C LYS A 252 18.81 -12.88 -22.95
N MET A 253 20.12 -13.13 -23.04
CA MET A 253 20.86 -13.38 -24.27
C MET A 253 20.91 -14.87 -24.56
#